data_599ac8cac895de16c86c7f755559984b
#
_entry.id   599ac8cac895de16c86c7f755559984b
#
_cell.length_a   1.000
_cell.length_b   1.000
_cell.length_c   1.000
_cell.angle_alpha   90.00
_cell.angle_beta   90.00
_cell.angle_gamma   90.00
#
_symmetry.space_group_name_H-M   'P 1'
#
loop_
_entity.id
_entity.type
_entity.pdbx_description
1 polymer ?
#
loop_
_entity_poly.entity_id
_entity_poly.type
_entity_poly.pdbx_seq_one_letter_code
_entity_poly.pdbx_strand_id
1 'polypeptide(L)'
;VLTERSVVRVMTPISVSNRNITKCSHFSNAGFTLLEIILVLAIIGLASVLIFPNVGNFESRTFDSQIRQAASLLNFAKRAAVVQGRSASIEIYAVPILQASGPKSPNAVGYWEFSYGTLRYRDNTDVETEVDEKIEISFYPEGGSSGGTIFFTFEDREARIQINPFSGKVEVEHEY
;
A
#
# COMPACT_ATOMS: atom_id res chain seq x y z
N VAL A 1 -50.64 84.22 -18.95
CA VAL A 1 -50.03 84.69 -17.69
C VAL A 1 -49.09 83.63 -17.18
N LEU A 2 -47.76 83.93 -17.39
CA LEU A 2 -46.67 83.06 -16.99
C LEU A 2 -46.24 83.54 -15.61
N THR A 3 -46.02 82.57 -14.69
CA THR A 3 -45.41 82.84 -13.39
C THR A 3 -44.17 81.99 -13.27
N GLU A 4 -42.99 82.67 -13.36
CA GLU A 4 -41.71 82.12 -13.09
C GLU A 4 -41.56 81.69 -11.60
N ARG A 5 -41.12 80.52 -11.36
CA ARG A 5 -40.60 80.11 -10.02
C ARG A 5 -39.09 80.05 -10.06
N SER A 6 -38.47 81.02 -9.40
CA SER A 6 -37.05 81.03 -9.11
C SER A 6 -36.65 79.88 -8.22
N VAL A 7 -35.73 79.05 -8.71
CA VAL A 7 -35.09 77.99 -7.92
C VAL A 7 -33.83 78.57 -7.23
N VAL A 8 -33.92 78.72 -5.93
CA VAL A 8 -32.83 79.09 -5.10
C VAL A 8 -31.94 77.88 -4.87
N ARG A 9 -30.74 77.87 -5.42
CA ARG A 9 -29.72 76.84 -5.24
C ARG A 9 -29.01 77.14 -3.94
N VAL A 10 -29.26 76.33 -2.88
CA VAL A 10 -28.49 76.36 -1.64
C VAL A 10 -27.24 75.54 -1.84
N MET A 11 -26.12 76.23 -1.92
CA MET A 11 -24.77 75.53 -1.86
C MET A 11 -24.37 75.31 -0.40
N THR A 12 -24.42 74.07 0.02
CA THR A 12 -23.78 73.69 1.29
C THR A 12 -22.29 73.43 1.07
N PRO A 13 -21.39 73.96 1.86
CA PRO A 13 -19.96 73.69 1.75
C PRO A 13 -19.65 72.33 2.31
N ILE A 14 -19.05 71.44 1.50
CA ILE A 14 -18.53 70.15 1.92
C ILE A 14 -17.23 70.41 2.66
N SER A 15 -17.23 70.19 3.98
CA SER A 15 -16.01 70.19 4.79
C SER A 15 -15.24 68.89 4.54
N VAL A 16 -14.14 69.01 3.79
CA VAL A 16 -13.23 67.89 3.58
C VAL A 16 -12.35 67.75 4.84
N SER A 17 -12.73 66.82 5.70
CA SER A 17 -11.88 66.42 6.81
C SER A 17 -10.70 65.58 6.30
N ASN A 18 -9.55 66.20 6.23
CA ASN A 18 -8.29 65.51 5.87
C ASN A 18 -7.82 64.66 7.06
N ARG A 19 -8.21 63.39 7.08
CA ARG A 19 -7.62 62.42 8.00
C ARG A 19 -6.39 61.82 7.34
N ASN A 20 -5.24 62.39 7.66
CA ASN A 20 -3.97 61.75 7.43
C ASN A 20 -3.85 60.47 8.27
N ILE A 21 -4.21 59.34 7.68
CA ILE A 21 -3.89 58.02 8.24
C ILE A 21 -2.76 57.45 7.40
N THR A 22 -1.58 57.93 7.63
CA THR A 22 -0.36 57.23 7.23
C THR A 22 0.14 56.44 8.44
N LYS A 23 -0.53 55.29 8.74
CA LYS A 23 0.13 54.20 9.46
C LYS A 23 0.66 53.25 8.40
N CYS A 24 1.83 53.57 7.86
CA CYS A 24 2.69 52.56 7.27
C CYS A 24 3.09 51.59 8.39
N SER A 25 2.41 50.47 8.49
CA SER A 25 2.96 49.34 9.22
C SER A 25 4.20 48.89 8.46
N HIS A 26 5.36 49.27 8.97
CA HIS A 26 6.62 48.62 8.62
C HIS A 26 6.46 47.15 8.94
N PHE A 27 6.14 46.31 7.92
CA PHE A 27 6.47 44.92 7.98
C PHE A 27 7.98 44.84 8.05
N SER A 28 8.47 44.67 9.27
CA SER A 28 9.85 44.36 9.52
C SER A 28 10.13 43.05 8.78
N ASN A 29 10.83 43.10 7.66
CA ASN A 29 11.38 41.92 7.03
C ASN A 29 12.48 41.39 7.96
N ALA A 30 12.08 40.69 9.01
CA ALA A 30 12.99 39.93 9.83
C ALA A 30 13.49 38.76 8.96
N GLY A 31 14.65 38.92 8.37
CA GLY A 31 15.37 37.81 7.73
C GLY A 31 15.68 36.75 8.78
N PHE A 32 15.58 35.50 8.40
CA PHE A 32 15.94 34.36 9.28
C PHE A 32 17.40 34.52 9.73
N THR A 33 17.64 34.37 11.02
CA THR A 33 19.00 34.38 11.54
C THR A 33 19.68 33.03 11.28
N LEU A 34 20.98 33.02 11.09
CA LEU A 34 21.77 31.81 10.91
C LEU A 34 21.58 30.85 12.11
N LEU A 35 21.47 31.44 13.32
CA LEU A 35 21.21 30.70 14.55
C LEU A 35 19.85 29.97 14.52
N GLU A 36 18.82 30.61 13.98
CA GLU A 36 17.47 30.03 13.86
C GLU A 36 17.47 28.83 12.92
N ILE A 37 18.15 28.92 11.80
CA ILE A 37 18.30 27.80 10.87
C ILE A 37 19.03 26.62 11.51
N ILE A 38 20.12 26.88 12.24
CA ILE A 38 20.88 25.83 12.94
C ILE A 38 20.00 25.19 14.01
N LEU A 39 19.24 25.98 14.76
CA LEU A 39 18.33 25.47 15.79
C LEU A 39 17.25 24.57 15.18
N VAL A 40 16.63 25.00 14.08
CA VAL A 40 15.60 24.20 13.38
C VAL A 40 16.18 22.89 12.86
N LEU A 41 17.37 22.94 12.24
CA LEU A 41 18.05 21.73 11.76
C LEU A 41 18.41 20.77 12.92
N ALA A 42 18.83 21.31 14.07
CA ALA A 42 19.11 20.51 15.26
C ALA A 42 17.85 19.83 15.79
N ILE A 43 16.70 20.54 15.82
CA ILE A 43 15.42 19.98 16.28
C ILE A 43 14.93 18.90 15.28
N ILE A 44 15.03 19.16 13.97
CA ILE A 44 14.65 18.15 12.96
C ILE A 44 15.56 16.93 13.05
N GLY A 45 16.87 17.12 13.25
CA GLY A 45 17.82 16.02 13.44
C GLY A 45 17.48 15.16 14.67
N LEU A 46 17.16 15.78 15.81
CA LEU A 46 16.73 15.10 17.01
C LEU A 46 15.39 14.37 16.82
N ALA A 47 14.43 15.01 16.16
CA ALA A 47 13.13 14.40 15.86
C ALA A 47 13.27 13.19 14.93
N SER A 48 14.19 13.23 13.97
CA SER A 48 14.46 12.12 13.06
C SER A 48 14.87 10.84 13.79
N VAL A 49 15.69 10.95 14.83
CA VAL A 49 16.13 9.80 15.65
C VAL A 49 14.96 9.09 16.34
N LEU A 50 13.89 9.82 16.71
CA LEU A 50 12.70 9.26 17.35
C LEU A 50 11.74 8.59 16.35
N ILE A 51 11.79 8.97 15.06
CA ILE A 51 10.89 8.46 14.03
C ILE A 51 11.44 7.17 13.39
N PHE A 52 12.77 7.03 13.28
CA PHE A 52 13.43 5.88 12.63
C PHE A 52 13.36 4.52 13.35
N PRO A 53 13.10 4.37 14.67
CA PRO A 53 13.07 3.04 15.29
C PRO A 53 11.97 2.10 14.79
N ASN A 54 11.01 2.57 14.01
CA ASN A 54 9.84 1.78 13.62
C ASN A 54 9.86 1.22 12.19
N VAL A 55 10.96 1.41 11.44
CA VAL A 55 11.02 0.93 10.04
C VAL A 55 10.96 -0.60 9.99
N GLY A 56 11.59 -1.31 10.90
CA GLY A 56 11.54 -2.76 10.98
C GLY A 56 10.14 -3.36 11.21
N ASN A 57 9.23 -2.63 11.84
CA ASN A 57 7.86 -3.08 12.05
C ASN A 57 6.97 -2.95 10.81
N PHE A 58 7.34 -2.10 9.84
CA PHE A 58 6.60 -1.98 8.58
C PHE A 58 6.86 -3.19 7.67
N GLU A 59 8.09 -3.64 7.59
CA GLU A 59 8.48 -4.81 6.78
C GLU A 59 7.82 -6.08 7.30
N SER A 60 7.77 -6.25 8.64
CA SER A 60 7.07 -7.33 9.30
C SER A 60 5.58 -7.39 8.95
N ARG A 61 4.89 -6.26 9.03
CA ARG A 61 3.47 -6.16 8.69
C ARG A 61 3.23 -6.42 7.21
N THR A 62 4.18 -6.04 6.37
CA THR A 62 4.11 -6.29 4.93
C THR A 62 4.22 -7.77 4.65
N PHE A 63 5.19 -8.50 5.25
CA PHE A 63 5.35 -9.94 5.10
C PHE A 63 4.08 -10.69 5.51
N ASP A 64 3.59 -10.48 6.74
CA ASP A 64 2.36 -11.15 7.23
C ASP A 64 1.12 -10.82 6.38
N SER A 65 1.04 -9.59 5.87
CA SER A 65 -0.08 -9.19 5.01
C SER A 65 -0.03 -9.91 3.66
N GLN A 66 1.16 -10.12 3.12
CA GLN A 66 1.36 -10.86 1.87
C GLN A 66 1.02 -12.33 2.01
N ILE A 67 1.44 -12.98 3.10
CA ILE A 67 1.09 -14.38 3.37
C ILE A 67 -0.44 -14.55 3.48
N ARG A 68 -1.11 -13.65 4.19
CA ARG A 68 -2.58 -13.63 4.27
C ARG A 68 -3.24 -13.41 2.91
N GLN A 69 -2.65 -12.57 2.06
CA GLN A 69 -3.14 -12.34 0.70
C GLN A 69 -3.00 -13.60 -0.15
N ALA A 70 -1.85 -14.28 -0.12
CA ALA A 70 -1.63 -15.54 -0.80
C ALA A 70 -2.65 -16.60 -0.37
N ALA A 71 -2.84 -16.78 0.94
CA ALA A 71 -3.83 -17.70 1.48
C ALA A 71 -5.27 -17.35 1.07
N SER A 72 -5.60 -16.08 1.01
CA SER A 72 -6.91 -15.62 0.53
C SER A 72 -7.15 -15.95 -0.93
N LEU A 73 -6.15 -15.80 -1.79
CA LEU A 73 -6.22 -16.16 -3.21
C LEU A 73 -6.35 -17.67 -3.41
N LEU A 74 -5.61 -18.49 -2.64
CA LEU A 74 -5.75 -19.95 -2.66
C LEU A 74 -7.15 -20.38 -2.25
N ASN A 75 -7.70 -19.79 -1.18
CA ASN A 75 -9.07 -20.03 -0.78
C ASN A 75 -10.11 -19.57 -1.80
N PHE A 76 -9.82 -18.49 -2.53
CA PHE A 76 -10.67 -18.04 -3.64
C PHE A 76 -10.66 -19.06 -4.77
N ALA A 77 -9.48 -19.56 -5.19
CA ALA A 77 -9.40 -20.59 -6.24
C ALA A 77 -10.13 -21.88 -5.88
N LYS A 78 -9.99 -22.33 -4.62
CA LYS A 78 -10.77 -23.46 -4.11
C LYS A 78 -12.28 -23.24 -4.26
N ARG A 79 -12.78 -22.10 -3.81
CA ARG A 79 -14.21 -21.77 -3.97
C ARG A 79 -14.63 -21.68 -5.43
N ALA A 80 -13.77 -21.09 -6.27
CA ALA A 80 -14.03 -20.99 -7.71
C ALA A 80 -14.14 -22.37 -8.35
N ALA A 81 -13.24 -23.31 -8.01
CA ALA A 81 -13.28 -24.69 -8.52
C ALA A 81 -14.61 -25.39 -8.17
N VAL A 82 -15.02 -25.33 -6.91
CA VAL A 82 -16.25 -25.96 -6.44
C VAL A 82 -17.50 -25.33 -7.06
N VAL A 83 -17.56 -23.98 -7.09
CA VAL A 83 -18.75 -23.26 -7.58
C VAL A 83 -18.90 -23.39 -9.10
N GLN A 84 -17.79 -23.36 -9.83
CA GLN A 84 -17.81 -23.43 -11.30
C GLN A 84 -17.85 -24.89 -11.82
N GLY A 85 -17.65 -25.88 -10.96
CA GLY A 85 -17.61 -27.28 -11.35
C GLY A 85 -16.45 -27.64 -12.28
N ARG A 86 -15.35 -26.90 -12.23
CA ARG A 86 -14.15 -27.09 -13.03
C ARG A 86 -12.89 -26.79 -12.22
N SER A 87 -11.76 -27.38 -12.59
CA SER A 87 -10.48 -27.10 -11.95
C SER A 87 -10.13 -25.63 -12.06
N ALA A 88 -9.61 -25.07 -10.98
CA ALA A 88 -9.11 -23.70 -10.90
C ALA A 88 -7.74 -23.69 -10.23
N SER A 89 -6.81 -22.90 -10.74
CA SER A 89 -5.46 -22.82 -10.19
C SER A 89 -5.05 -21.39 -9.85
N ILE A 90 -4.05 -21.28 -8.98
CA ILE A 90 -3.31 -20.06 -8.70
C ILE A 90 -1.87 -20.26 -9.08
N GLU A 91 -1.32 -19.33 -9.83
CA GLU A 91 0.10 -19.25 -10.11
C GLU A 91 0.78 -18.35 -9.08
N ILE A 92 1.79 -18.87 -8.40
CA ILE A 92 2.60 -18.16 -7.42
C ILE A 92 3.99 -17.96 -7.99
N TYR A 93 4.41 -16.72 -8.16
CA TYR A 93 5.66 -16.33 -8.78
C TYR A 93 6.70 -15.99 -7.71
N ALA A 94 7.90 -16.55 -7.84
CA ALA A 94 9.08 -16.20 -7.05
C ALA A 94 9.88 -15.04 -7.65
N VAL A 95 9.55 -14.62 -8.87
CA VAL A 95 10.16 -13.51 -9.61
C VAL A 95 9.08 -12.56 -10.09
N PRO A 96 9.41 -11.29 -10.42
CA PRO A 96 8.45 -10.38 -11.02
C PRO A 96 7.80 -10.97 -12.28
N ILE A 97 6.48 -10.92 -12.37
CA ILE A 97 5.70 -11.53 -13.46
C ILE A 97 6.16 -11.05 -14.85
N LEU A 98 6.67 -9.82 -14.95
CA LEU A 98 7.24 -9.28 -16.18
C LEU A 98 8.52 -10.00 -16.62
N GLN A 99 9.19 -10.72 -15.74
CA GLN A 99 10.41 -11.50 -16.01
C GLN A 99 10.11 -12.98 -16.18
N ALA A 100 8.91 -13.42 -15.81
CA ALA A 100 8.50 -14.80 -15.95
C ALA A 100 8.30 -15.17 -17.40
N SER A 101 8.95 -16.23 -17.86
CA SER A 101 8.98 -16.68 -19.25
C SER A 101 7.94 -17.76 -19.56
N GLY A 102 7.36 -18.37 -18.53
CA GLY A 102 6.44 -19.49 -18.68
C GLY A 102 5.04 -19.11 -19.17
N PRO A 103 4.38 -19.99 -19.96
CA PRO A 103 2.99 -19.76 -20.35
C PRO A 103 2.07 -19.74 -19.12
N LYS A 104 1.04 -18.88 -19.17
CA LYS A 104 -0.01 -18.87 -18.15
C LYS A 104 -0.86 -20.13 -18.25
N SER A 105 -1.23 -20.68 -17.09
CA SER A 105 -2.14 -21.83 -17.05
C SER A 105 -3.53 -21.43 -17.53
N PRO A 106 -4.17 -22.23 -18.41
CA PRO A 106 -5.52 -21.96 -18.89
C PRO A 106 -6.59 -22.03 -17.78
N ASN A 107 -6.29 -22.70 -16.66
CA ASN A 107 -7.17 -22.82 -15.51
C ASN A 107 -6.86 -21.82 -14.40
N ALA A 108 -5.86 -20.94 -14.60
CA ALA A 108 -5.48 -19.94 -13.60
C ALA A 108 -6.61 -18.91 -13.42
N VAL A 109 -7.15 -18.84 -12.22
CA VAL A 109 -8.16 -17.84 -11.81
C VAL A 109 -7.52 -16.63 -11.15
N GLY A 110 -6.21 -16.66 -10.92
CA GLY A 110 -5.45 -15.58 -10.39
C GLY A 110 -3.96 -15.92 -10.31
N TYR A 111 -3.19 -14.92 -9.97
CA TYR A 111 -1.76 -15.04 -9.75
C TYR A 111 -1.34 -14.18 -8.54
N TRP A 112 -0.22 -14.55 -7.96
CA TRP A 112 0.37 -13.81 -6.86
C TRP A 112 1.90 -13.83 -6.97
N GLU A 113 2.53 -12.74 -6.59
CA GLU A 113 3.97 -12.52 -6.71
C GLU A 113 4.59 -12.33 -5.33
N PHE A 114 5.63 -13.10 -5.03
CA PHE A 114 6.44 -12.96 -3.83
C PHE A 114 7.82 -12.43 -4.19
N SER A 115 8.03 -11.12 -4.05
CA SER A 115 9.25 -10.45 -4.50
C SER A 115 10.22 -10.11 -3.38
N TYR A 116 9.98 -10.57 -2.15
CA TYR A 116 10.70 -10.08 -0.96
C TYR A 116 11.63 -11.12 -0.31
N GLY A 117 11.79 -12.29 -0.90
CA GLY A 117 12.62 -13.32 -0.28
C GLY A 117 12.66 -14.59 -1.10
N THR A 118 12.91 -15.72 -0.44
CA THR A 118 13.00 -17.04 -1.08
C THR A 118 11.66 -17.77 -0.96
N LEU A 119 11.23 -18.38 -2.05
CA LEU A 119 10.06 -19.24 -2.13
C LEU A 119 10.53 -20.69 -2.30
N ARG A 120 10.10 -21.56 -1.40
CA ARG A 120 10.34 -23.01 -1.49
C ARG A 120 9.00 -23.74 -1.51
N TYR A 121 8.94 -24.84 -2.22
CA TYR A 121 7.74 -25.65 -2.31
C TYR A 121 8.09 -27.10 -2.02
N ARG A 122 7.29 -27.71 -1.14
CA ARG A 122 7.33 -29.15 -0.86
C ARG A 122 6.05 -29.78 -1.37
N ASP A 123 6.20 -30.69 -2.30
CA ASP A 123 5.08 -31.43 -2.84
C ASP A 123 4.60 -32.55 -1.90
N ASN A 124 3.63 -33.35 -2.35
CA ASN A 124 3.11 -34.48 -1.60
C ASN A 124 4.08 -35.67 -1.53
N THR A 125 5.20 -35.65 -2.21
CA THR A 125 6.26 -36.66 -2.15
C THR A 125 7.35 -36.29 -1.14
N ASP A 126 7.16 -35.23 -0.34
CA ASP A 126 8.11 -34.69 0.64
C ASP A 126 9.42 -34.16 0.04
N VAL A 127 9.44 -33.95 -1.27
CA VAL A 127 10.58 -33.29 -1.92
C VAL A 127 10.39 -31.78 -1.84
N GLU A 128 11.34 -31.12 -1.16
CA GLU A 128 11.40 -29.67 -1.07
C GLU A 128 12.32 -29.12 -2.15
N THR A 129 11.82 -28.16 -2.91
CA THR A 129 12.55 -27.55 -4.01
C THR A 129 12.41 -26.03 -3.93
N GLU A 130 13.50 -25.31 -4.18
CA GLU A 130 13.42 -23.86 -4.36
C GLU A 130 12.71 -23.55 -5.67
N VAL A 131 11.87 -22.52 -5.64
CA VAL A 131 11.06 -22.11 -6.80
C VAL A 131 11.82 -21.04 -7.56
N ASP A 132 12.34 -21.40 -8.73
CA ASP A 132 13.10 -20.48 -9.57
C ASP A 132 12.22 -19.42 -10.24
N GLU A 133 11.06 -19.80 -10.74
CA GLU A 133 10.18 -18.89 -11.50
C GLU A 133 8.78 -18.86 -10.91
N LYS A 134 8.06 -19.97 -10.96
CA LYS A 134 6.67 -20.08 -10.45
C LYS A 134 6.29 -21.50 -10.07
N ILE A 135 5.28 -21.59 -9.21
CA ILE A 135 4.53 -22.83 -8.94
C ILE A 135 3.06 -22.63 -9.26
N GLU A 136 2.37 -23.72 -9.57
CA GLU A 136 0.94 -23.74 -9.79
C GLU A 136 0.27 -24.67 -8.77
N ILE A 137 -0.68 -24.10 -8.02
CA ILE A 137 -1.53 -24.87 -7.09
C ILE A 137 -2.92 -24.98 -7.69
N SER A 138 -3.34 -26.22 -7.94
CA SER A 138 -4.64 -26.53 -8.54
C SER A 138 -5.63 -27.04 -7.48
N PHE A 139 -6.88 -26.60 -7.63
CA PHE A 139 -8.02 -27.06 -6.85
C PHE A 139 -9.04 -27.72 -7.78
N TYR A 140 -9.68 -28.77 -7.28
CA TYR A 140 -10.61 -29.58 -8.04
C TYR A 140 -12.05 -29.37 -7.59
N PRO A 141 -13.04 -29.60 -8.49
CA PRO A 141 -14.46 -29.42 -8.17
C PRO A 141 -14.93 -30.24 -6.97
N GLU A 142 -14.32 -31.41 -6.76
CA GLU A 142 -14.63 -32.34 -5.66
C GLU A 142 -14.14 -31.82 -4.29
N GLY A 143 -13.41 -30.69 -4.28
CA GLY A 143 -12.87 -30.05 -3.08
C GLY A 143 -11.42 -30.39 -2.76
N GLY A 144 -10.80 -31.33 -3.49
CA GLY A 144 -9.40 -31.66 -3.37
C GLY A 144 -8.48 -30.61 -4.02
N SER A 145 -7.17 -30.83 -3.93
CA SER A 145 -6.15 -29.96 -4.54
C SER A 145 -4.91 -30.75 -4.96
N SER A 146 -3.99 -30.10 -5.68
CA SER A 146 -2.63 -30.63 -5.90
C SER A 146 -1.88 -30.84 -4.59
N GLY A 147 -2.27 -30.14 -3.51
CA GLY A 147 -1.63 -30.23 -2.20
C GLY A 147 -0.26 -29.57 -2.14
N GLY A 148 0.43 -29.84 -1.03
CA GLY A 148 1.80 -29.37 -0.79
C GLY A 148 1.93 -28.28 0.27
N THR A 149 3.17 -27.90 0.56
CA THR A 149 3.49 -26.85 1.51
C THR A 149 4.39 -25.82 0.84
N ILE A 150 4.01 -24.56 0.94
CA ILE A 150 4.75 -23.43 0.41
C ILE A 150 5.45 -22.74 1.58
N PHE A 151 6.76 -22.57 1.49
CA PHE A 151 7.58 -21.89 2.48
C PHE A 151 7.97 -20.52 1.92
N PHE A 152 7.81 -19.51 2.73
CA PHE A 152 8.17 -18.13 2.45
C PHE A 152 9.20 -17.71 3.47
N THR A 153 10.39 -17.36 3.01
CA THR A 153 11.49 -16.92 3.88
C THR A 153 11.85 -15.49 3.51
N PHE A 154 11.84 -14.61 4.49
CA PHE A 154 12.28 -13.23 4.36
C PHE A 154 13.07 -12.82 5.59
N GLU A 155 14.36 -12.54 5.40
CA GLU A 155 15.31 -12.29 6.50
C GLU A 155 15.30 -13.45 7.52
N ASP A 156 15.03 -13.16 8.78
CA ASP A 156 14.96 -14.15 9.88
C ASP A 156 13.55 -14.70 10.12
N ARG A 157 12.62 -14.50 9.16
CA ARG A 157 11.22 -14.90 9.29
C ARG A 157 10.88 -15.99 8.30
N GLU A 158 10.16 -16.95 8.79
CA GLU A 158 9.60 -17.99 7.97
C GLU A 158 8.08 -18.11 8.20
N ALA A 159 7.35 -18.24 7.11
CA ALA A 159 5.93 -18.59 7.14
C ALA A 159 5.68 -19.72 6.17
N ARG A 160 4.71 -20.58 6.51
CA ARG A 160 4.32 -21.67 5.63
C ARG A 160 2.82 -21.69 5.40
N ILE A 161 2.45 -22.03 4.17
CA ILE A 161 1.06 -22.30 3.78
C ILE A 161 0.96 -23.75 3.42
N GLN A 162 0.24 -24.50 4.23
CA GLN A 162 -0.03 -25.91 3.99
C GLN A 162 -1.36 -26.07 3.27
N ILE A 163 -1.36 -26.85 2.18
CA ILE A 163 -2.55 -27.13 1.37
C ILE A 163 -2.81 -28.63 1.43
N ASN A 164 -3.93 -29.01 2.01
CA ASN A 164 -4.30 -30.42 2.14
C ASN A 164 -4.80 -30.96 0.79
N PRO A 165 -4.21 -32.05 0.26
CA PRO A 165 -4.56 -32.55 -1.06
C PRO A 165 -5.99 -33.12 -1.14
N PHE A 166 -6.52 -33.67 -0.06
CA PHE A 166 -7.84 -34.31 -0.06
C PHE A 166 -8.98 -33.32 0.11
N SER A 167 -8.79 -32.32 0.97
CA SER A 167 -9.84 -31.36 1.31
C SER A 167 -9.63 -29.98 0.69
N GLY A 168 -8.47 -29.74 0.09
CA GLY A 168 -8.08 -28.41 -0.39
C GLY A 168 -8.03 -27.36 0.72
N LYS A 169 -7.94 -27.76 2.01
CA LYS A 169 -7.86 -26.83 3.14
C LYS A 169 -6.53 -26.11 3.09
N VAL A 170 -6.58 -24.78 3.24
CA VAL A 170 -5.40 -23.91 3.28
C VAL A 170 -5.20 -23.46 4.72
N GLU A 171 -4.05 -23.78 5.30
CA GLU A 171 -3.65 -23.41 6.65
C GLU A 171 -2.38 -22.58 6.60
N VAL A 172 -2.33 -21.52 7.40
CA VAL A 172 -1.16 -20.63 7.49
C VAL A 172 -0.54 -20.83 8.85
N GLU A 173 0.77 -21.06 8.87
CA GLU A 173 1.56 -21.17 10.09
C GLU A 173 2.72 -20.19 9.98
N HIS A 174 3.01 -19.47 11.08
CA HIS A 174 4.13 -18.56 11.20
C HIS A 174 5.13 -19.18 12.18
N GLU A 175 6.39 -19.21 11.78
CA GLU A 175 7.51 -19.60 12.65
C GLU A 175 8.27 -18.32 13.01
N TYR A 176 8.34 -18.02 14.31
CA TYR A 176 8.99 -16.82 14.87
C TYR A 176 10.31 -17.20 15.54
#